data_0ba482132196b63c2805c57369e3ff29
#
_entry.id   0ba482132196b63c2805c57369e3ff29
#
_cell.length_a   1.000
_cell.length_b   1.000
_cell.length_c   1.000
_cell.angle_alpha   90.00
_cell.angle_beta   90.00
_cell.angle_gamma   90.00
#
_symmetry.space_group_name_H-M   'P 1'
#
loop_
_entity.id
_entity.type
_entity.pdbx_description
1 polymer ?
#
loop_
_entity_poly.entity_id
_entity_poly.type
_entity_poly.pdbx_seq_one_letter_code
_entity_poly.pdbx_strand_id
1 'polypeptide(L)'
;INASPEVCNNRTKSNSVLEELGNKKMLLVHNTFAKKKNISDNYYCTCPKANLYIENALPDYSIFDVDKLCVGTDSLASNNSLSILEELNIIQENSNFDLNTLLKIACKNGAEALGFEKLGTFEKGKIPGVNLIFDLNELKVIA
;
A
#
# COMPACT_ATOMS: atom_id res chain seq x y z
N ILE A 1 22.53 -21.09 0.69
CA ILE A 1 22.12 -21.04 2.10
C ILE A 1 20.76 -21.73 2.14
N ASN A 2 20.78 -23.00 2.58
CA ASN A 2 19.55 -23.77 2.79
C ASN A 2 18.86 -23.23 4.05
N ALA A 3 17.84 -22.40 3.86
CA ALA A 3 16.93 -22.04 4.94
C ALA A 3 16.16 -23.31 5.35
N SER A 4 16.23 -23.69 6.62
CA SER A 4 15.53 -24.86 7.14
C SER A 4 14.01 -24.68 7.00
N PRO A 5 13.22 -25.75 6.79
CA PRO A 5 11.77 -25.68 6.66
C PRO A 5 11.06 -25.03 7.86
N GLU A 6 11.69 -24.98 9.01
CA GLU A 6 11.17 -24.36 10.24
C GLU A 6 11.08 -22.82 10.15
N VAL A 7 11.93 -22.18 9.33
CA VAL A 7 11.89 -20.71 9.11
C VAL A 7 10.64 -20.30 8.32
N CYS A 8 10.15 -21.17 7.43
CA CYS A 8 8.92 -20.91 6.67
C CYS A 8 7.63 -21.10 7.48
N ASN A 9 7.63 -21.94 8.50
CA ASN A 9 6.45 -22.21 9.33
C ASN A 9 6.16 -21.10 10.38
N ASN A 10 7.08 -20.19 10.61
CA ASN A 10 6.89 -19.08 11.56
C ASN A 10 6.07 -17.90 10.99
N ARG A 11 5.56 -17.99 9.74
CA ARG A 11 4.62 -17.00 9.18
C ARG A 11 3.26 -16.93 9.90
N THR A 12 2.94 -17.91 10.78
CA THR A 12 1.76 -17.88 11.65
C THR A 12 1.93 -16.98 12.89
N LYS A 13 3.13 -16.45 13.13
CA LYS A 13 3.42 -15.58 14.30
C LYS A 13 3.21 -14.09 14.06
N SER A 14 2.79 -13.66 12.88
CA SER A 14 2.47 -12.23 12.66
C SER A 14 1.41 -11.70 13.61
N ASN A 15 0.46 -12.55 14.02
CA ASN A 15 -0.54 -12.14 15.02
C ASN A 15 0.09 -11.88 16.41
N SER A 16 1.11 -12.65 16.83
CA SER A 16 1.76 -12.44 18.12
C SER A 16 2.55 -11.14 18.14
N VAL A 17 3.18 -10.77 17.03
CA VAL A 17 3.90 -9.48 16.92
C VAL A 17 2.92 -8.30 16.99
N LEU A 18 1.78 -8.39 16.31
CA LEU A 18 0.73 -7.36 16.37
C LEU A 18 0.13 -7.23 17.78
N GLU A 19 -0.06 -8.34 18.48
CA GLU A 19 -0.53 -8.37 19.88
C GLU A 19 0.50 -7.73 20.83
N GLU A 20 1.80 -8.00 20.64
CA GLU A 20 2.88 -7.41 21.42
C GLU A 20 3.03 -5.90 21.21
N LEU A 21 2.77 -5.42 19.99
CA LEU A 21 2.83 -3.99 19.65
C LEU A 21 1.65 -3.18 20.22
N GLY A 22 0.59 -3.85 20.65
CA GLY A 22 -0.58 -3.26 21.32
C GLY A 22 -1.36 -2.30 20.42
N ASN A 23 -1.97 -1.26 21.03
CA ASN A 23 -2.86 -0.32 20.33
C ASN A 23 -2.14 0.82 19.57
N LYS A 24 -0.87 0.64 19.20
CA LYS A 24 -0.15 1.64 18.40
C LYS A 24 -0.69 1.64 16.97
N LYS A 25 -0.95 2.81 16.41
CA LYS A 25 -1.21 2.95 14.98
C LYS A 25 0.04 2.58 14.19
N MET A 26 -0.09 1.65 13.27
CA MET A 26 1.01 1.11 12.47
C MET A 26 0.69 1.23 10.99
N LEU A 27 1.74 1.30 10.19
CA LEU A 27 1.68 1.09 8.75
C LEU A 27 2.30 -0.28 8.45
N LEU A 28 1.46 -1.23 8.04
CA LEU A 28 1.85 -2.60 7.72
C LEU A 28 2.09 -2.71 6.22
N VAL A 29 3.29 -3.15 5.82
CA VAL A 29 3.69 -3.14 4.41
C VAL A 29 3.58 -4.53 3.79
N HIS A 30 3.32 -4.61 2.48
CA HIS A 30 3.09 -5.78 1.63
C HIS A 30 1.78 -6.51 1.92
N ASN A 31 1.68 -7.24 3.02
CA ASN A 31 0.49 -7.99 3.46
C ASN A 31 -0.07 -8.99 2.43
N THR A 32 0.78 -9.50 1.55
CA THR A 32 0.44 -10.35 0.39
C THR A 32 -0.41 -11.56 0.77
N PHE A 33 -0.12 -12.17 1.92
CA PHE A 33 -0.83 -13.36 2.41
C PHE A 33 -1.75 -13.08 3.62
N ALA A 34 -2.07 -11.79 3.86
CA ALA A 34 -3.00 -11.43 4.92
C ALA A 34 -4.39 -12.05 4.66
N LYS A 35 -5.08 -12.39 5.76
CA LYS A 35 -6.46 -12.89 5.72
C LYS A 35 -7.35 -11.93 6.47
N LYS A 36 -8.64 -11.88 6.15
CA LYS A 36 -9.61 -10.97 6.77
C LYS A 36 -9.55 -10.95 8.30
N LYS A 37 -9.33 -12.11 8.92
CA LYS A 37 -9.17 -12.23 10.38
C LYS A 37 -7.93 -11.55 10.97
N ASN A 38 -6.96 -11.19 10.12
CA ASN A 38 -5.72 -10.52 10.51
C ASN A 38 -5.78 -8.99 10.35
N ILE A 39 -6.89 -8.48 9.79
CA ILE A 39 -7.06 -7.05 9.55
C ILE A 39 -7.56 -6.38 10.83
N SER A 40 -6.91 -5.28 11.16
CA SER A 40 -7.16 -4.45 12.34
C SER A 40 -7.28 -2.98 11.95
N ASP A 41 -7.49 -2.07 12.90
CA ASP A 41 -7.56 -0.62 12.65
C ASP A 41 -6.16 0.00 12.45
N ASN A 42 -5.37 -0.59 11.54
CA ASN A 42 -4.07 -0.09 11.11
C ASN A 42 -4.12 0.38 9.66
N TYR A 43 -3.09 1.12 9.24
CA TYR A 43 -2.86 1.38 7.83
C TYR A 43 -2.12 0.20 7.17
N TYR A 44 -2.44 -0.04 5.92
CA TYR A 44 -1.86 -1.11 5.11
C TYR A 44 -1.28 -0.51 3.83
N CYS A 45 0.01 -0.73 3.59
CA CYS A 45 0.67 -0.29 2.37
C CYS A 45 0.93 -1.51 1.47
N THR A 46 0.34 -1.52 0.29
CA THR A 46 0.66 -2.50 -0.75
C THR A 46 1.74 -1.96 -1.67
N CYS A 47 2.63 -2.84 -2.13
CA CYS A 47 3.65 -2.53 -3.12
C CYS A 47 3.53 -3.57 -4.25
N PRO A 48 2.54 -3.43 -5.15
CA PRO A 48 2.15 -4.46 -6.11
C PRO A 48 3.30 -5.06 -6.91
N LYS A 49 4.15 -4.23 -7.52
CA LYS A 49 5.28 -4.71 -8.33
C LYS A 49 6.31 -5.47 -7.49
N ALA A 50 6.63 -4.96 -6.30
CA ALA A 50 7.53 -5.63 -5.38
C ALA A 50 6.94 -6.96 -4.88
N ASN A 51 5.63 -6.99 -4.57
CA ASN A 51 4.94 -8.22 -4.16
C ASN A 51 4.98 -9.27 -5.27
N LEU A 52 4.74 -8.88 -6.52
CA LEU A 52 4.84 -9.80 -7.67
C LEU A 52 6.28 -10.28 -7.87
N TYR A 53 7.28 -9.38 -7.75
CA TYR A 53 8.67 -9.75 -7.94
C TYR A 53 9.19 -10.72 -6.86
N ILE A 54 8.85 -10.46 -5.58
CA ILE A 54 9.37 -11.23 -4.44
C ILE A 54 8.56 -12.51 -4.21
N GLU A 55 7.23 -12.42 -4.30
CA GLU A 55 6.30 -13.46 -3.82
C GLU A 55 5.45 -14.04 -4.95
N ASN A 56 5.55 -13.48 -6.16
CA ASN A 56 4.72 -13.83 -7.32
C ASN A 56 3.22 -13.87 -6.96
N ALA A 57 2.78 -12.95 -6.12
CA ALA A 57 1.40 -12.89 -5.62
C ALA A 57 1.01 -11.45 -5.25
N LEU A 58 -0.28 -11.17 -5.25
CA LEU A 58 -0.88 -9.93 -4.76
C LEU A 58 -1.77 -10.23 -3.55
N PRO A 59 -1.97 -9.25 -2.66
CA PRO A 59 -2.95 -9.42 -1.60
C PRO A 59 -4.38 -9.42 -2.15
N ASP A 60 -5.29 -10.05 -1.45
CA ASP A 60 -6.72 -9.89 -1.69
C ASP A 60 -7.16 -8.49 -1.23
N TYR A 61 -7.30 -7.57 -2.18
CA TYR A 61 -7.65 -6.19 -1.89
C TYR A 61 -9.04 -6.03 -1.24
N SER A 62 -9.93 -7.01 -1.39
CA SER A 62 -11.29 -6.96 -0.83
C SER A 62 -11.35 -7.07 0.70
N ILE A 63 -10.26 -7.52 1.33
CA ILE A 63 -10.21 -7.68 2.79
C ILE A 63 -9.88 -6.38 3.53
N PHE A 64 -9.28 -5.40 2.84
CA PHE A 64 -8.83 -4.15 3.45
C PHE A 64 -9.93 -3.10 3.47
N ASP A 65 -9.92 -2.27 4.51
CA ASP A 65 -10.66 -1.02 4.51
C ASP A 65 -9.97 -0.05 3.52
N VAL A 66 -10.70 0.40 2.52
CA VAL A 66 -10.20 1.33 1.50
C VAL A 66 -9.74 2.67 2.09
N ASP A 67 -10.22 3.04 3.29
CA ASP A 67 -9.82 4.26 3.99
C ASP A 67 -8.49 4.10 4.73
N LYS A 68 -8.00 2.87 4.84
CA LYS A 68 -6.74 2.52 5.50
C LYS A 68 -5.71 1.91 4.54
N LEU A 69 -6.08 1.68 3.28
CA LEU A 69 -5.18 1.13 2.29
C LEU A 69 -4.37 2.25 1.64
N CYS A 70 -3.05 2.06 1.55
CA CYS A 70 -2.09 2.95 0.90
C CYS A 70 -1.32 2.17 -0.17
N VAL A 71 -0.62 2.89 -1.04
CA VAL A 71 0.28 2.31 -2.04
C VAL A 71 1.68 2.87 -1.90
N GLY A 72 2.67 2.03 -2.12
CA GLY A 72 4.08 2.37 -2.22
C GLY A 72 4.76 1.57 -3.32
N THR A 73 5.97 1.94 -3.68
CA THR A 73 6.75 1.28 -4.74
C THR A 73 7.74 0.26 -4.20
N ASP A 74 8.01 0.30 -2.89
CA ASP A 74 9.19 -0.33 -2.31
C ASP A 74 10.49 0.22 -2.94
N SER A 75 11.58 -0.49 -2.85
CA SER A 75 12.91 -0.06 -3.36
C SER A 75 13.15 -0.52 -4.79
N LEU A 76 14.13 0.08 -5.47
CA LEU A 76 14.61 -0.39 -6.78
C LEU A 76 15.28 -1.77 -6.74
N ALA A 77 15.50 -2.34 -5.56
CA ALA A 77 15.99 -3.73 -5.44
C ALA A 77 14.87 -4.76 -5.70
N SER A 78 13.62 -4.38 -5.48
CA SER A 78 12.43 -5.21 -5.66
C SER A 78 11.46 -4.67 -6.72
N ASN A 79 11.82 -3.54 -7.35
CA ASN A 79 11.00 -2.87 -8.35
C ASN A 79 11.90 -2.26 -9.44
N ASN A 80 11.43 -2.24 -10.68
CA ASN A 80 12.14 -1.62 -11.80
C ASN A 80 11.81 -0.13 -11.99
N SER A 81 10.91 0.42 -11.19
CA SER A 81 10.41 1.79 -11.30
C SER A 81 9.90 2.27 -9.93
N LEU A 82 9.98 3.58 -9.67
CA LEU A 82 9.36 4.22 -8.51
C LEU A 82 8.08 4.99 -8.91
N SER A 83 7.37 4.48 -9.91
CA SER A 83 6.12 5.08 -10.41
C SER A 83 4.92 4.56 -9.63
N ILE A 84 4.29 5.44 -8.86
CA ILE A 84 3.01 5.15 -8.20
C ILE A 84 1.90 4.85 -9.22
N LEU A 85 1.94 5.46 -10.42
CA LEU A 85 0.95 5.16 -11.47
C LEU A 85 1.02 3.71 -11.93
N GLU A 86 2.23 3.17 -12.10
CA GLU A 86 2.39 1.76 -12.46
C GLU A 86 1.86 0.81 -11.37
N GLU A 87 2.04 1.17 -10.11
CA GLU A 87 1.45 0.41 -8.99
C GLU A 87 -0.08 0.48 -9.01
N LEU A 88 -0.66 1.67 -9.27
CA LEU A 88 -2.11 1.85 -9.37
C LEU A 88 -2.72 1.05 -10.51
N ASN A 89 -2.04 0.94 -11.66
CA ASN A 89 -2.49 0.12 -12.78
C ASN A 89 -2.63 -1.34 -12.38
N ILE A 90 -1.65 -1.88 -11.67
CA ILE A 90 -1.74 -3.27 -11.18
C ILE A 90 -2.89 -3.44 -10.18
N ILE A 91 -3.10 -2.48 -9.27
CA ILE A 91 -4.23 -2.52 -8.34
C ILE A 91 -5.56 -2.49 -9.12
N GLN A 92 -5.67 -1.62 -10.12
CA GLN A 92 -6.87 -1.49 -10.95
C GLN A 92 -7.22 -2.79 -11.69
N GLU A 93 -6.22 -3.44 -12.26
CA GLU A 93 -6.39 -4.72 -12.97
C GLU A 93 -6.79 -5.88 -12.05
N ASN A 94 -6.45 -5.80 -10.76
CA ASN A 94 -6.63 -6.88 -9.78
C ASN A 94 -7.63 -6.54 -8.67
N SER A 95 -8.42 -5.48 -8.81
CA SER A 95 -9.47 -5.07 -7.88
C SER A 95 -10.67 -4.48 -8.61
N ASN A 96 -11.75 -4.22 -7.87
CA ASN A 96 -12.92 -3.49 -8.37
C ASN A 96 -12.89 -2.01 -7.96
N PHE A 97 -11.73 -1.44 -7.68
CA PHE A 97 -11.62 -0.06 -7.26
C PHE A 97 -11.81 0.89 -8.43
N ASP A 98 -12.63 1.90 -8.21
CA ASP A 98 -12.79 3.01 -9.14
C ASP A 98 -11.61 3.99 -9.04
N LEU A 99 -11.53 4.91 -10.00
CA LEU A 99 -10.46 5.91 -10.05
C LEU A 99 -10.39 6.76 -8.78
N ASN A 100 -11.53 7.12 -8.19
CA ASN A 100 -11.55 7.94 -6.97
C ASN A 100 -10.94 7.18 -5.79
N THR A 101 -11.25 5.90 -5.67
CA THR A 101 -10.64 5.01 -4.65
C THR A 101 -9.13 4.87 -4.88
N LEU A 102 -8.68 4.68 -6.11
CA LEU A 102 -7.26 4.58 -6.44
C LEU A 102 -6.50 5.88 -6.10
N LEU A 103 -7.04 7.04 -6.42
CA LEU A 103 -6.44 8.32 -6.08
C LEU A 103 -6.42 8.56 -4.57
N LYS A 104 -7.44 8.12 -3.83
CA LYS A 104 -7.48 8.17 -2.38
C LYS A 104 -6.37 7.32 -1.76
N ILE A 105 -6.19 6.09 -2.24
CA ILE A 105 -5.12 5.15 -1.83
C ILE A 105 -3.74 5.77 -2.10
N ALA A 106 -3.56 6.42 -3.26
CA ALA A 106 -2.28 6.99 -3.66
C ALA A 106 -1.91 8.29 -2.94
N CYS A 107 -2.88 9.09 -2.51
CA CYS A 107 -2.63 10.44 -2.02
C CYS A 107 -3.04 10.62 -0.55
N LYS A 108 -4.36 10.58 -0.29
CA LYS A 108 -4.92 10.91 1.01
C LYS A 108 -4.48 9.94 2.10
N ASN A 109 -4.68 8.66 1.86
CA ASN A 109 -4.44 7.64 2.89
C ASN A 109 -2.95 7.55 3.28
N GLY A 110 -2.04 7.67 2.30
CA GLY A 110 -0.60 7.70 2.56
C GLY A 110 -0.19 8.91 3.40
N ALA A 111 -0.75 10.09 3.10
CA ALA A 111 -0.51 11.29 3.89
C ALA A 111 -1.01 11.14 5.34
N GLU A 112 -2.21 10.61 5.53
CA GLU A 112 -2.80 10.35 6.85
C GLU A 112 -2.00 9.30 7.65
N ALA A 113 -1.58 8.21 6.99
CA ALA A 113 -0.78 7.16 7.60
C ALA A 113 0.56 7.67 8.14
N LEU A 114 1.17 8.62 7.41
CA LEU A 114 2.47 9.22 7.75
C LEU A 114 2.35 10.50 8.59
N GLY A 115 1.14 10.96 8.90
CA GLY A 115 0.91 12.17 9.69
C GLY A 115 1.20 13.48 8.93
N PHE A 116 1.15 13.47 7.59
CA PHE A 116 1.34 14.66 6.77
C PHE A 116 0.04 15.46 6.63
N GLU A 117 -0.30 16.24 7.66
CA GLU A 117 -1.58 16.96 7.75
C GLU A 117 -1.84 17.95 6.62
N LYS A 118 -0.78 18.48 5.98
CA LYS A 118 -0.89 19.47 4.90
C LYS A 118 -0.93 18.89 3.50
N LEU A 119 -0.81 17.57 3.35
CA LEU A 119 -0.74 16.88 2.06
C LEU A 119 -1.97 16.00 1.82
N GLY A 120 -2.05 15.40 0.65
CA GLY A 120 -3.00 14.33 0.31
C GLY A 120 -4.36 14.80 -0.20
N THR A 121 -4.78 16.04 0.04
CA THR A 121 -6.06 16.59 -0.43
C THR A 121 -5.94 18.08 -0.80
N PHE A 122 -6.91 18.60 -1.60
CA PHE A 122 -6.99 20.01 -2.00
C PHE A 122 -7.85 20.88 -1.06
N GLU A 123 -7.96 20.51 0.20
CA GLU A 123 -8.72 21.28 1.19
C GLU A 123 -8.04 22.61 1.53
N LYS A 124 -8.85 23.60 1.95
CA LYS A 124 -8.34 24.93 2.35
C LYS A 124 -7.33 24.79 3.50
N GLY A 125 -6.17 25.38 3.33
CA GLY A 125 -5.07 25.36 4.32
C GLY A 125 -4.06 24.24 4.09
N LYS A 126 -4.30 23.36 3.12
CA LYS A 126 -3.32 22.36 2.67
C LYS A 126 -2.45 22.88 1.54
N ILE A 127 -1.32 22.24 1.33
CA ILE A 127 -0.33 22.58 0.30
C ILE A 127 0.08 21.31 -0.48
N PRO A 128 -0.88 20.54 -1.03
CA PRO A 128 -0.55 19.38 -1.85
C PRO A 128 0.15 19.86 -3.14
N GLY A 129 1.05 19.07 -3.67
CA GLY A 129 1.50 19.26 -5.04
C GLY A 129 0.34 19.07 -6.03
N VAL A 130 0.47 19.60 -7.23
CA VAL A 130 -0.51 19.43 -8.31
C VAL A 130 0.08 18.57 -9.41
N ASN A 131 -0.50 17.42 -9.64
CA ASN A 131 -0.14 16.50 -10.70
C ASN A 131 -1.31 16.37 -11.68
N LEU A 132 -1.01 16.41 -12.97
CA LEU A 132 -1.95 16.07 -14.03
C LEU A 132 -1.68 14.63 -14.48
N ILE A 133 -2.72 13.81 -14.48
CA ILE A 133 -2.64 12.39 -14.85
C ILE A 133 -3.49 12.19 -16.10
N PHE A 134 -2.91 11.55 -17.12
CA PHE A 134 -3.57 11.17 -18.34
C PHE A 134 -3.76 9.66 -18.38
N ASP A 135 -5.00 9.20 -18.30
CA ASP A 135 -5.42 7.80 -18.42
C ASP A 135 -4.60 6.80 -17.55
N LEU A 136 -4.12 7.24 -16.38
CA LEU A 136 -3.22 6.51 -15.47
C LEU A 136 -1.89 6.06 -16.13
N ASN A 137 -1.53 6.60 -17.27
CA ASN A 137 -0.30 6.21 -18.00
C ASN A 137 0.78 7.29 -17.98
N GLU A 138 0.39 8.54 -17.93
CA GLU A 138 1.31 9.67 -17.93
C GLU A 138 1.01 10.62 -16.77
N LEU A 139 2.06 11.07 -16.10
CA LEU A 139 1.98 12.04 -15.00
C LEU A 139 2.82 13.25 -15.35
N LYS A 140 2.22 14.44 -15.24
CA LYS A 140 2.90 15.72 -15.34
C LYS A 140 2.77 16.50 -14.05
N VAL A 141 3.89 16.81 -13.41
CA VAL A 141 3.93 17.70 -12.24
C VAL A 141 3.65 19.14 -12.73
N ILE A 142 2.69 19.80 -12.11
CA ILE A 142 2.29 21.17 -12.45
C ILE A 142 2.83 22.17 -11.41
N ALA A 143 2.73 21.83 -10.13
CA ALA A 143 3.18 22.68 -9.02
C ALA A 143 3.48 21.87 -7.77
#